data_3e37bb2927a23ac479b552df7ff96e8f
#
_entry.id   3e37bb2927a23ac479b552df7ff96e8f
#
_cell.length_a   1.000
_cell.length_b   1.000
_cell.length_c   1.000
_cell.angle_alpha   90.00
_cell.angle_beta   90.00
_cell.angle_gamma   90.00
#
_symmetry.space_group_name_H-M   'P 1'
#
loop_
_entity.id
_entity.type
_entity.pdbx_description
1 polymer ?
#
loop_
_entity_poly.entity_id
_entity_poly.type
_entity_poly.pdbx_seq_one_letter_code
_entity_poly.pdbx_strand_id
1 'polypeptide(L)'
;FPTRRSSDLRLKVINYIQKYIDMVDTPFPKAQLVINELFDKRIGDEEFLEIYSASLYKNRQKDRITKRTNLGINKQELIVKHKEKDQLAKFCSTGEQKALLISILIGQIEANKEIAKTTPILLLDELFVHLDDMRKDCLAQYVINSKLQTFITATDMAGLNRITESGQIIYI
;
A
#
# COMPACT_ATOMS: atom_id res chain seq x y z
N PHE A 1 -25.68 7.07 -4.56
CA PHE A 1 -24.88 7.81 -3.60
C PHE A 1 -23.39 7.54 -3.83
N PRO A 2 -22.53 8.57 -3.90
CA PRO A 2 -21.10 8.40 -4.23
C PRO A 2 -20.34 7.52 -3.22
N THR A 3 -20.88 7.32 -2.04
CA THR A 3 -20.24 6.64 -0.91
C THR A 3 -19.99 5.15 -1.15
N ARG A 4 -20.97 4.39 -1.67
CA ARG A 4 -20.81 2.96 -1.92
C ARG A 4 -19.87 2.70 -3.11
N ARG A 5 -20.03 3.47 -4.20
CA ARG A 5 -19.12 3.39 -5.36
C ARG A 5 -17.66 3.63 -4.97
N SER A 6 -17.39 4.59 -4.08
CA SER A 6 -16.03 4.87 -3.61
C SER A 6 -15.46 3.74 -2.77
N SER A 7 -16.28 3.10 -1.92
CA SER A 7 -15.88 1.94 -1.14
C SER A 7 -15.59 0.74 -2.04
N ASP A 8 -16.48 0.45 -2.99
CA ASP A 8 -16.34 -0.65 -3.95
C ASP A 8 -15.11 -0.47 -4.85
N LEU A 9 -14.84 0.78 -5.27
CA LEU A 9 -13.65 1.07 -6.07
C LEU A 9 -12.37 0.84 -5.28
N ARG A 10 -12.31 1.28 -4.02
CA ARG A 10 -11.16 1.02 -3.14
C ARG A 10 -10.92 -0.47 -2.96
N LEU A 11 -11.97 -1.24 -2.72
CA LEU A 11 -11.88 -2.69 -2.59
C LEU A 11 -11.37 -3.35 -3.87
N LYS A 12 -11.88 -2.94 -5.03
CA LYS A 12 -11.40 -3.43 -6.33
C LYS A 12 -9.90 -3.16 -6.49
N VAL A 13 -9.45 -1.93 -6.22
CA VAL A 13 -8.03 -1.55 -6.33
C VAL A 13 -7.18 -2.38 -5.38
N ILE A 14 -7.60 -2.54 -4.12
CA ILE A 14 -6.84 -3.30 -3.12
C ILE A 14 -6.78 -4.78 -3.48
N ASN A 15 -7.89 -5.38 -3.90
CA ASN A 15 -7.91 -6.78 -4.34
C ASN A 15 -7.02 -6.98 -5.57
N TYR A 16 -6.95 -5.98 -6.43
CA TYR A 16 -6.09 -6.02 -7.60
C TYR A 16 -4.61 -5.97 -7.20
N ILE A 17 -4.22 -5.05 -6.34
CA ILE A 17 -2.85 -4.98 -5.80
C ILE A 17 -2.51 -6.27 -5.04
N GLN A 18 -3.44 -6.80 -4.23
CA GLN A 18 -3.25 -8.05 -3.49
C GLN A 18 -2.94 -9.22 -4.42
N LYS A 19 -3.66 -9.34 -5.54
CA LYS A 19 -3.38 -10.37 -6.55
C LYS A 19 -1.91 -10.34 -6.99
N TYR A 20 -1.36 -9.15 -7.27
CA TYR A 20 0.04 -9.04 -7.71
C TYR A 20 1.04 -9.25 -6.57
N ILE A 21 0.75 -8.80 -5.35
CA ILE A 21 1.55 -9.14 -4.17
C ILE A 21 1.69 -10.66 -4.04
N ASP A 22 0.60 -11.39 -4.23
CA ASP A 22 0.60 -12.84 -4.10
C ASP A 22 1.33 -13.54 -5.26
N MET A 23 1.24 -13.00 -6.48
CA MET A 23 1.83 -13.57 -7.70
C MET A 23 3.34 -13.36 -7.81
N VAL A 24 3.85 -12.19 -7.42
CA VAL A 24 5.26 -11.85 -7.62
C VAL A 24 6.14 -12.65 -6.65
N ASP A 25 7.06 -13.44 -7.19
CA ASP A 25 8.02 -14.20 -6.37
C ASP A 25 9.22 -13.32 -6.01
N THR A 26 9.32 -12.99 -4.73
CA THR A 26 10.39 -12.15 -4.17
C THR A 26 10.72 -12.59 -2.74
N PRO A 27 11.93 -12.28 -2.21
CA PRO A 27 12.29 -12.55 -0.82
C PRO A 27 11.61 -11.61 0.18
N PHE A 28 10.75 -10.70 -0.30
CA PHE A 28 9.96 -9.85 0.59
C PHE A 28 8.75 -10.61 1.14
N PRO A 29 8.41 -10.38 2.43
CA PRO A 29 7.23 -11.01 3.03
C PRO A 29 5.98 -10.56 2.31
N LYS A 30 5.00 -11.45 2.18
CA LYS A 30 3.72 -11.11 1.55
C LYS A 30 2.89 -10.23 2.47
N ALA A 31 2.57 -9.03 2.00
CA ALA A 31 1.60 -8.17 2.66
C ALA A 31 0.18 -8.68 2.38
N GLN A 32 -0.64 -8.78 3.42
CA GLN A 32 -2.08 -8.98 3.30
C GLN A 32 -2.76 -7.63 3.54
N LEU A 33 -3.51 -7.16 2.54
CA LEU A 33 -4.21 -5.88 2.55
C LEU A 33 -5.68 -6.10 2.93
N VAL A 34 -6.14 -5.40 3.95
CA VAL A 34 -7.54 -5.48 4.43
C VAL A 34 -8.07 -4.06 4.62
N ILE A 35 -9.26 -3.78 4.11
CA ILE A 35 -9.98 -2.54 4.48
C ILE A 35 -10.83 -2.83 5.71
N ASN A 36 -10.74 -1.96 6.71
CA ASN A 36 -11.68 -1.94 7.80
C ASN A 36 -13.04 -1.44 7.27
N GLU A 37 -13.97 -2.37 7.11
CA GLU A 37 -15.31 -2.04 6.60
C GLU A 37 -16.16 -1.41 7.69
N LEU A 38 -16.82 -0.30 7.35
CA LEU A 38 -17.73 0.38 8.27
C LEU A 38 -19.06 -0.37 8.43
N PHE A 39 -19.44 -1.18 7.43
CA PHE A 39 -20.71 -1.90 7.38
C PHE A 39 -20.55 -3.24 6.68
N ASP A 40 -21.44 -4.19 6.99
CA ASP A 40 -21.45 -5.51 6.36
C ASP A 40 -21.76 -5.39 4.85
N LYS A 41 -20.95 -6.01 4.01
CA LYS A 41 -21.12 -6.02 2.55
C LYS A 41 -22.40 -6.71 2.07
N ARG A 42 -22.99 -7.58 2.92
CA ARG A 42 -24.18 -8.34 2.58
C ARG A 42 -25.45 -7.52 2.62
N ILE A 43 -25.38 -6.29 3.14
CA ILE A 43 -26.51 -5.37 3.24
C ILE A 43 -26.87 -4.83 1.84
N GLY A 44 -28.14 -4.85 1.48
CA GLY A 44 -28.65 -4.27 0.23
C GLY A 44 -28.43 -2.75 0.15
N ASP A 45 -28.55 -2.17 -1.06
CA ASP A 45 -28.26 -0.74 -1.25
C ASP A 45 -29.19 0.18 -0.47
N GLU A 46 -30.47 -0.14 -0.40
CA GLU A 46 -31.48 0.63 0.32
C GLU A 46 -31.26 0.54 1.83
N GLU A 47 -31.10 -0.67 2.34
CA GLU A 47 -30.83 -0.92 3.76
C GLU A 47 -29.50 -0.27 4.20
N PHE A 48 -28.47 -0.31 3.34
CA PHE A 48 -27.20 0.38 3.59
C PHE A 48 -27.40 1.89 3.76
N LEU A 49 -28.22 2.53 2.90
CA LEU A 49 -28.50 3.96 2.98
C LEU A 49 -29.22 4.33 4.27
N GLU A 50 -30.18 3.51 4.69
CA GLU A 50 -30.91 3.72 5.94
C GLU A 50 -29.97 3.62 7.15
N ILE A 51 -29.22 2.54 7.26
CA ILE A 51 -28.27 2.31 8.36
C ILE A 51 -27.19 3.41 8.38
N TYR A 52 -26.67 3.79 7.21
CA TYR A 52 -25.64 4.82 7.12
C TYR A 52 -26.18 6.19 7.54
N SER A 53 -27.37 6.57 7.06
CA SER A 53 -28.02 7.81 7.41
C SER A 53 -28.35 7.90 8.91
N ALA A 54 -28.88 6.82 9.47
CA ALA A 54 -29.15 6.71 10.92
C ALA A 54 -27.86 6.83 11.74
N SER A 55 -26.79 6.20 11.28
CA SER A 55 -25.49 6.25 11.93
C SER A 55 -24.86 7.63 11.89
N LEU A 56 -24.97 8.35 10.76
CA LEU A 56 -24.54 9.75 10.63
C LEU A 56 -25.34 10.66 11.58
N TYR A 57 -26.67 10.48 11.63
CA TYR A 57 -27.52 11.24 12.53
C TYR A 57 -27.13 11.03 14.01
N LYS A 58 -26.93 9.79 14.41
CA LYS A 58 -26.50 9.42 15.76
C LYS A 58 -25.16 10.02 16.15
N ASN A 59 -24.24 10.17 15.20
CA ASN A 59 -22.90 10.73 15.44
C ASN A 59 -22.89 12.27 15.44
N ARG A 60 -23.93 12.97 15.03
CA ARG A 60 -23.96 14.46 14.93
C ARG A 60 -23.55 15.19 16.22
N GLN A 61 -23.96 14.71 17.37
CA GLN A 61 -23.60 15.34 18.63
C GLN A 61 -22.11 15.22 18.90
N LYS A 62 -21.52 14.04 18.66
CA LYS A 62 -20.08 13.78 18.80
C LYS A 62 -19.30 14.64 17.79
N ASP A 63 -19.76 14.73 16.57
CA ASP A 63 -19.13 15.52 15.51
C ASP A 63 -19.16 17.03 15.84
N ARG A 64 -20.25 17.51 16.44
CA ARG A 64 -20.37 18.90 16.90
C ARG A 64 -19.35 19.22 18.01
N ILE A 65 -19.16 18.30 18.95
CA ILE A 65 -18.20 18.47 20.07
C ILE A 65 -16.76 18.40 19.55
N THR A 66 -16.45 17.41 18.74
CA THR A 66 -15.08 17.17 18.21
C THR A 66 -14.71 18.09 17.04
N LYS A 67 -15.70 18.81 16.47
CA LYS A 67 -15.58 19.59 15.22
C LYS A 67 -14.99 18.79 14.06
N ARG A 68 -15.21 17.47 14.06
CA ARG A 68 -14.70 16.53 13.04
C ARG A 68 -15.77 15.49 12.74
N THR A 69 -15.87 15.06 11.48
CA THR A 69 -16.68 13.90 11.11
C THR A 69 -16.02 12.63 11.59
N ASN A 70 -16.66 11.91 12.51
CA ASN A 70 -16.13 10.69 13.12
C ASN A 70 -16.56 9.41 12.39
N LEU A 71 -17.60 9.49 11.56
CA LEU A 71 -18.11 8.38 10.76
C LEU A 71 -18.09 8.77 9.28
N GLY A 72 -17.63 7.88 8.42
CA GLY A 72 -17.65 8.11 6.98
C GLY A 72 -16.66 7.22 6.24
N ILE A 73 -16.79 7.14 4.92
CA ILE A 73 -15.90 6.34 4.06
C ILE A 73 -14.45 6.81 4.15
N ASN A 74 -14.24 8.10 4.38
CA ASN A 74 -12.93 8.70 4.63
C ASN A 74 -12.29 8.24 5.96
N LYS A 75 -13.01 7.50 6.80
CA LYS A 75 -12.53 6.90 8.04
C LYS A 75 -12.21 5.41 7.90
N GLN A 76 -12.43 4.85 6.72
CA GLN A 76 -11.96 3.50 6.44
C GLN A 76 -10.42 3.50 6.38
N GLU A 77 -9.83 2.58 7.11
CA GLU A 77 -8.37 2.41 7.18
C GLU A 77 -7.95 1.19 6.37
N LEU A 78 -6.82 1.32 5.67
CA LEU A 78 -6.12 0.19 5.09
C LEU A 78 -5.28 -0.48 6.20
N ILE A 79 -5.64 -1.70 6.54
CA ILE A 79 -4.92 -2.52 7.49
C ILE A 79 -3.97 -3.43 6.71
N VAL A 80 -2.72 -3.44 7.10
CA VAL A 80 -1.70 -4.32 6.53
C VAL A 80 -1.30 -5.36 7.56
N LYS A 81 -1.28 -6.64 7.13
CA LYS A 81 -0.78 -7.76 7.91
C LYS A 81 0.41 -8.41 7.21
N HIS A 82 1.32 -8.94 8.00
CA HIS A 82 2.33 -9.89 7.55
C HIS A 82 1.67 -11.25 7.34
N LYS A 83 1.51 -11.70 6.10
CA LYS A 83 0.69 -12.87 5.76
C LYS A 83 1.15 -14.15 6.46
N GLU A 84 2.47 -14.42 6.44
CA GLU A 84 3.04 -15.65 6.99
C GLU A 84 3.00 -15.69 8.53
N LYS A 85 3.01 -14.52 9.18
CA LYS A 85 2.98 -14.41 10.66
C LYS A 85 1.58 -14.15 11.20
N ASP A 86 0.61 -13.89 10.33
CA ASP A 86 -0.75 -13.38 10.68
C ASP A 86 -0.72 -12.23 11.70
N GLN A 87 0.29 -11.35 11.57
CA GLN A 87 0.52 -10.24 12.49
C GLN A 87 0.27 -8.90 11.80
N LEU A 88 -0.37 -7.96 12.51
CA LEU A 88 -0.52 -6.61 12.00
C LEU A 88 0.85 -5.95 11.80
N ALA A 89 1.04 -5.29 10.64
CA ALA A 89 2.30 -4.64 10.29
C ALA A 89 2.80 -3.66 11.36
N LYS A 90 1.89 -2.95 12.04
CA LYS A 90 2.24 -2.01 13.13
C LYS A 90 2.94 -2.66 14.33
N PHE A 91 2.86 -3.98 14.47
CA PHE A 91 3.52 -4.74 15.54
C PHE A 91 4.77 -5.49 15.03
N CYS A 92 5.08 -5.41 13.75
CA CYS A 92 6.29 -5.95 13.16
C CYS A 92 7.49 -5.05 13.46
N SER A 93 8.70 -5.58 13.33
CA SER A 93 9.93 -4.79 13.42
C SER A 93 10.01 -3.76 12.29
N THR A 94 10.79 -2.71 12.46
CA THR A 94 10.98 -1.65 11.45
C THR A 94 11.45 -2.21 10.10
N GLY A 95 12.37 -3.19 10.13
CA GLY A 95 12.84 -3.86 8.90
C GLY A 95 11.74 -4.66 8.21
N GLU A 96 10.88 -5.36 8.98
CA GLU A 96 9.72 -6.07 8.42
C GLU A 96 8.67 -5.12 7.87
N GLN A 97 8.41 -3.99 8.55
CA GLN A 97 7.49 -2.97 8.05
C GLN A 97 7.95 -2.41 6.70
N LYS A 98 9.26 -2.11 6.57
CA LYS A 98 9.84 -1.68 5.29
C LYS A 98 9.76 -2.77 4.22
N ALA A 99 10.04 -4.02 4.58
CA ALA A 99 9.93 -5.14 3.65
C ALA A 99 8.48 -5.37 3.16
N LEU A 100 7.48 -5.23 4.03
CA LEU A 100 6.07 -5.25 3.67
C LEU A 100 5.69 -4.08 2.75
N LEU A 101 6.21 -2.88 3.03
CA LEU A 101 5.99 -1.70 2.18
C LEU A 101 6.54 -1.94 0.75
N ILE A 102 7.73 -2.52 0.62
CA ILE A 102 8.32 -2.88 -0.67
C ILE A 102 7.46 -3.91 -1.40
N SER A 103 6.96 -4.92 -0.69
CA SER A 103 6.04 -5.92 -1.26
C SER A 103 4.78 -5.26 -1.85
N ILE A 104 4.18 -4.30 -1.13
CA ILE A 104 3.02 -3.53 -1.61
C ILE A 104 3.40 -2.69 -2.82
N LEU A 105 4.55 -2.00 -2.78
CA LEU A 105 5.03 -1.16 -3.87
C LEU A 105 5.22 -1.96 -5.15
N ILE A 106 5.88 -3.12 -5.07
CA ILE A 106 6.07 -4.03 -6.21
C ILE A 106 4.71 -4.50 -6.73
N GLY A 107 3.82 -4.95 -5.85
CA GLY A 107 2.46 -5.34 -6.24
C GLY A 107 1.68 -4.23 -6.94
N GLN A 108 1.81 -2.98 -6.48
CA GLN A 108 1.19 -1.81 -7.10
C GLN A 108 1.79 -1.49 -8.48
N ILE A 109 3.11 -1.59 -8.62
CA ILE A 109 3.78 -1.37 -9.91
C ILE A 109 3.30 -2.38 -10.94
N GLU A 110 3.29 -3.66 -10.60
CA GLU A 110 2.84 -4.71 -11.50
C GLU A 110 1.36 -4.59 -11.85
N ALA A 111 0.52 -4.25 -10.87
CA ALA A 111 -0.89 -3.94 -11.11
C ALA A 111 -1.07 -2.77 -12.08
N ASN A 112 -0.30 -1.69 -11.93
CA ASN A 112 -0.39 -0.52 -12.80
C ASN A 112 0.06 -0.79 -14.22
N LYS A 113 1.11 -1.59 -14.43
CA LYS A 113 1.57 -1.98 -15.76
C LYS A 113 0.46 -2.65 -16.57
N GLU A 114 -0.35 -3.48 -15.92
CA GLU A 114 -1.43 -4.19 -16.61
C GLU A 114 -2.69 -3.32 -16.81
N ILE A 115 -3.09 -2.54 -15.81
CA ILE A 115 -4.32 -1.73 -15.88
C ILE A 115 -4.13 -0.50 -16.75
N ALA A 116 -3.14 0.31 -16.43
CA ALA A 116 -2.97 1.63 -17.03
C ALA A 116 -2.19 1.58 -18.33
N LYS A 117 -1.48 0.47 -18.60
CA LYS A 117 -0.51 0.33 -19.71
C LYS A 117 0.48 1.51 -19.77
N THR A 118 0.70 2.16 -18.65
CA THR A 118 1.61 3.29 -18.48
C THR A 118 2.76 2.88 -17.58
N THR A 119 3.92 3.43 -17.85
CA THR A 119 5.12 3.17 -17.08
C THR A 119 5.23 4.26 -15.98
N PRO A 120 5.01 3.95 -14.70
CA PRO A 120 5.13 4.95 -13.64
C PRO A 120 6.58 5.36 -13.43
N ILE A 121 6.79 6.57 -12.90
CA ILE A 121 8.08 6.99 -12.36
C ILE A 121 8.14 6.47 -10.92
N LEU A 122 9.25 5.84 -10.55
CA LEU A 122 9.46 5.27 -9.22
C LEU A 122 10.34 6.22 -8.39
N LEU A 123 9.86 6.58 -7.22
CA LEU A 123 10.59 7.41 -6.25
C LEU A 123 10.86 6.58 -5.00
N LEU A 124 12.13 6.34 -4.68
CA LEU A 124 12.58 5.56 -3.54
C LEU A 124 13.40 6.45 -2.61
N ASP A 125 12.78 6.88 -1.50
CA ASP A 125 13.41 7.74 -0.53
C ASP A 125 13.94 6.91 0.65
N GLU A 126 15.26 6.85 0.81
CA GLU A 126 15.97 6.09 1.85
C GLU A 126 15.48 4.64 2.04
N LEU A 127 14.94 4.02 0.99
CA LEU A 127 14.29 2.71 1.12
C LEU A 127 15.28 1.57 1.38
N PHE A 128 16.53 1.72 0.93
CA PHE A 128 17.59 0.72 1.12
C PHE A 128 18.13 0.66 2.56
N VAL A 129 17.93 1.72 3.35
CA VAL A 129 18.33 1.74 4.76
C VAL A 129 17.54 0.71 5.56
N HIS A 130 18.21 -0.07 6.40
CA HIS A 130 17.63 -1.13 7.24
C HIS A 130 17.12 -2.40 6.50
N LEU A 131 17.45 -2.57 5.23
CA LEU A 131 17.29 -3.86 4.55
C LEU A 131 18.57 -4.69 4.74
N ASP A 132 18.39 -6.00 4.84
CA ASP A 132 19.52 -6.94 4.73
C ASP A 132 20.04 -6.98 3.28
N ASP A 133 21.25 -7.50 3.10
CA ASP A 133 21.93 -7.46 1.80
C ASP A 133 21.17 -8.24 0.72
N MET A 134 20.53 -9.37 1.08
CA MET A 134 19.74 -10.14 0.13
C MET A 134 18.52 -9.33 -0.39
N ARG A 135 17.86 -8.61 0.49
CA ARG A 135 16.70 -7.76 0.10
C ARG A 135 17.14 -6.51 -0.67
N LYS A 136 18.30 -5.93 -0.31
CA LYS A 136 18.89 -4.83 -1.09
C LYS A 136 19.18 -5.26 -2.52
N ASP A 137 19.86 -6.39 -2.68
CA ASP A 137 20.18 -6.96 -3.99
C ASP A 137 18.91 -7.26 -4.82
N CYS A 138 17.90 -7.84 -4.18
CA CYS A 138 16.64 -8.14 -4.85
C CYS A 138 15.92 -6.86 -5.31
N LEU A 139 15.86 -5.83 -4.47
CA LEU A 139 15.23 -4.56 -4.81
C LEU A 139 16.00 -3.88 -5.95
N ALA A 140 17.33 -3.86 -5.88
CA ALA A 140 18.19 -3.33 -6.93
C ALA A 140 17.94 -4.05 -8.28
N GLN A 141 17.91 -5.37 -8.25
CA GLN A 141 17.64 -6.20 -9.44
C GLN A 141 16.23 -5.94 -9.99
N TYR A 142 15.23 -5.80 -9.11
CA TYR A 142 13.87 -5.45 -9.53
C TYR A 142 13.82 -4.09 -10.21
N VAL A 143 14.47 -3.07 -9.65
CA VAL A 143 14.53 -1.72 -10.23
C VAL A 143 15.16 -1.75 -11.62
N ILE A 144 16.31 -2.42 -11.77
CA ILE A 144 17.01 -2.54 -13.06
C ILE A 144 16.15 -3.26 -14.10
N ASN A 145 15.56 -4.40 -13.73
CA ASN A 145 14.76 -5.22 -14.64
C ASN A 145 13.40 -4.59 -14.99
N SER A 146 12.88 -3.76 -14.13
CA SER A 146 11.56 -3.10 -14.32
C SER A 146 11.57 -2.10 -15.47
N LYS A 147 12.77 -1.60 -15.86
CA LYS A 147 12.97 -0.53 -16.85
C LYS A 147 12.18 0.75 -16.56
N LEU A 148 11.86 0.97 -15.28
CA LEU A 148 11.19 2.17 -14.82
C LEU A 148 12.19 3.32 -14.69
N GLN A 149 11.77 4.53 -15.03
CA GLN A 149 12.52 5.71 -14.61
C GLN A 149 12.45 5.78 -13.09
N THR A 150 13.59 5.65 -12.41
CA THR A 150 13.66 5.55 -10.97
C THR A 150 14.57 6.61 -10.40
N PHE A 151 14.12 7.31 -9.36
CA PHE A 151 14.92 8.22 -8.57
C PHE A 151 15.09 7.62 -7.17
N ILE A 152 16.33 7.55 -6.70
CA ILE A 152 16.67 6.95 -5.42
C ILE A 152 17.47 7.96 -4.60
N THR A 153 17.04 8.23 -3.38
CA THR A 153 17.85 8.95 -2.40
C THR A 153 18.47 7.97 -1.43
N ALA A 154 19.70 8.22 -1.04
CA ALA A 154 20.41 7.43 -0.05
C ALA A 154 21.46 8.27 0.67
N THR A 155 21.66 7.98 1.95
CA THR A 155 22.71 8.61 2.77
C THR A 155 24.07 7.92 2.61
N ASP A 156 24.10 6.68 2.16
CA ASP A 156 25.30 5.93 1.83
C ASP A 156 25.10 5.09 0.56
N MET A 157 26.18 4.57 0.02
CA MET A 157 26.21 3.76 -1.20
C MET A 157 26.05 2.25 -0.94
N ALA A 158 25.90 1.85 0.32
CA ALA A 158 25.83 0.44 0.68
C ALA A 158 24.61 -0.25 0.07
N GLY A 159 24.83 -1.24 -0.77
CA GLY A 159 23.77 -1.97 -1.49
C GLY A 159 23.29 -1.31 -2.79
N LEU A 160 23.86 -0.17 -3.20
CA LEU A 160 23.51 0.51 -4.44
C LEU A 160 24.47 0.24 -5.62
N ASN A 161 25.56 -0.50 -5.41
CA ASN A 161 26.61 -0.71 -6.41
C ASN A 161 26.08 -1.16 -7.77
N ARG A 162 25.12 -2.09 -7.79
CA ARG A 162 24.51 -2.57 -9.05
C ARG A 162 23.69 -1.50 -9.77
N ILE A 163 23.03 -0.62 -9.01
CA ILE A 163 22.19 0.45 -9.56
C ILE A 163 23.10 1.53 -10.14
N THR A 164 24.22 1.82 -9.49
CA THR A 164 25.16 2.87 -9.91
C THR A 164 25.89 2.51 -11.22
N GLU A 165 26.07 1.23 -11.51
CA GLU A 165 26.60 0.75 -12.79
C GLU A 165 25.64 1.03 -13.97
N SER A 166 24.35 1.16 -13.69
CA SER A 166 23.28 1.33 -14.68
C SER A 166 22.65 2.72 -14.66
N GLY A 167 23.03 3.56 -13.72
CA GLY A 167 22.39 4.85 -13.42
C GLY A 167 23.35 6.03 -13.39
N GLN A 168 22.80 7.21 -13.15
CA GLN A 168 23.55 8.44 -12.92
C GLN A 168 23.53 8.78 -11.43
N ILE A 169 24.69 9.09 -10.86
CA ILE A 169 24.83 9.54 -9.48
C ILE A 169 24.89 11.06 -9.46
N ILE A 170 24.09 11.67 -8.59
CA ILE A 170 24.11 13.11 -8.30
C ILE A 170 24.38 13.28 -6.82
N TYR A 171 25.47 13.93 -6.48
CA TYR A 171 25.81 14.29 -5.11
C TYR A 171 25.21 15.66 -4.78
N ILE A 172 24.57 15.76 -3.63
CA ILE A 172 23.90 16.97 -3.15
C ILE A 172 24.60 17.45 -1.87
#